data_c562436350e9312201d8c50f801e43bd
#
_entry.id   c562436350e9312201d8c50f801e43bd
#
_cell.length_a   1.000
_cell.length_b   1.000
_cell.length_c   1.000
_cell.angle_alpha   90.00
_cell.angle_beta   90.00
_cell.angle_gamma   90.00
#
_symmetry.space_group_name_H-M   'P 1'
#
loop_
_entity.id
_entity.type
_entity.pdbx_description
1 polymer ?
#
loop_
_entity_poly.entity_id
_entity_poly.type
_entity_poly.pdbx_seq_one_letter_code
_entity_poly.pdbx_strand_id
1 'polypeptide(L)'
;MAILVPCERFDVFLSFRGKDVRESINNLNKDLDKEGINTFMDSENLMMGQDFPPALKDAIKQSCMYVIVFSKKYAESSWCLKELVQILERSRGKQLILPVFFHVPPGEEWSQKRTYEKELAEHEIEFGKRKVKKWREALTQVANMPGRHLQDGIDGDWSPGIVEHVKEMLAKIKPK
;
A
#
# COMPACT_ATOMS: atom_id res chain seq x y z
N MET A 1 11.64 18.10 23.16
CA MET A 1 12.08 17.95 21.77
C MET A 1 11.61 16.64 21.21
N ALA A 2 10.77 16.72 20.20
CA ALA A 2 10.27 15.50 19.60
C ALA A 2 11.43 14.78 18.92
N ILE A 3 11.77 13.62 19.43
CA ILE A 3 12.74 12.76 18.76
C ILE A 3 12.00 12.15 17.60
N LEU A 4 12.28 12.65 16.40
CA LEU A 4 11.82 11.97 15.20
C LEU A 4 12.55 10.65 15.18
N VAL A 5 11.80 9.57 15.42
CA VAL A 5 12.35 8.24 15.24
C VAL A 5 12.71 8.14 13.76
N PRO A 6 14.00 8.05 13.43
CA PRO A 6 14.37 7.96 12.02
C PRO A 6 13.77 6.68 11.44
N CYS A 7 13.41 6.76 10.18
CA CYS A 7 13.01 5.58 9.41
C CYS A 7 14.29 4.77 9.24
N GLU A 8 14.52 3.83 10.14
CA GLU A 8 15.86 3.26 10.29
C GLU A 8 16.22 2.20 9.25
N ARG A 9 15.26 1.51 8.67
CA ARG A 9 15.57 0.41 7.77
C ARG A 9 15.11 0.60 6.35
N PHE A 10 13.90 1.15 6.17
CA PHE A 10 13.32 1.23 4.83
C PHE A 10 12.81 2.63 4.53
N ASP A 11 13.12 3.11 3.35
CA ASP A 11 12.56 4.38 2.87
C ASP A 11 11.09 4.19 2.48
N VAL A 12 10.78 3.06 1.85
CA VAL A 12 9.45 2.78 1.30
C VAL A 12 9.02 1.36 1.66
N PHE A 13 7.77 1.23 2.07
CA PHE A 13 7.09 -0.05 2.21
C PHE A 13 6.12 -0.18 1.04
N LEU A 14 6.30 -1.21 0.20
CA LEU A 14 5.41 -1.50 -0.92
C LEU A 14 4.40 -2.55 -0.52
N SER A 15 3.13 -2.19 -0.55
CA SER A 15 2.02 -3.10 -0.30
C SER A 15 1.30 -3.39 -1.61
N PHE A 16 1.22 -4.66 -1.99
CA PHE A 16 0.58 -5.06 -3.23
C PHE A 16 0.13 -6.51 -3.16
N ARG A 17 -0.72 -6.92 -4.10
CA ARG A 17 -1.17 -8.29 -4.20
C ARG A 17 -1.49 -8.64 -5.65
N GLY A 18 -1.12 -9.85 -6.04
CA GLY A 18 -1.53 -10.42 -7.31
C GLY A 18 -0.42 -10.54 -8.33
N LYS A 19 -0.53 -11.57 -9.15
CA LYS A 19 0.44 -11.83 -10.22
C LYS A 19 0.35 -10.80 -11.32
N ASP A 20 -0.84 -10.20 -11.49
CA ASP A 20 -1.09 -9.20 -12.52
C ASP A 20 -0.24 -7.93 -12.36
N VAL A 21 0.16 -7.62 -11.12
CA VAL A 21 0.99 -6.43 -10.87
C VAL A 21 2.43 -6.77 -10.53
N ARG A 22 2.75 -8.05 -10.32
CA ARG A 22 4.07 -8.45 -9.82
C ARG A 22 5.22 -7.97 -10.70
N GLU A 23 5.10 -8.11 -12.01
CA GLU A 23 6.15 -7.68 -12.92
C GLU A 23 6.37 -6.17 -12.85
N SER A 24 5.27 -5.42 -12.84
CA SER A 24 5.32 -3.96 -12.72
C SER A 24 5.92 -3.53 -11.38
N ILE A 25 5.58 -4.23 -10.31
CA ILE A 25 6.12 -3.95 -8.98
C ILE A 25 7.63 -4.26 -8.93
N ASN A 26 8.05 -5.36 -9.56
CA ASN A 26 9.48 -5.69 -9.62
C ASN A 26 10.26 -4.61 -10.36
N ASN A 27 9.71 -4.10 -11.45
CA ASN A 27 10.32 -3.00 -12.21
C ASN A 27 10.40 -1.73 -11.36
N LEU A 28 9.32 -1.41 -10.65
CA LEU A 28 9.31 -0.26 -9.74
C LEU A 28 10.38 -0.42 -8.65
N ASN A 29 10.48 -1.60 -8.06
CA ASN A 29 11.47 -1.85 -7.02
C ASN A 29 12.90 -1.66 -7.54
N LYS A 30 13.19 -2.14 -8.76
CA LYS A 30 14.50 -1.94 -9.38
C LYS A 30 14.79 -0.47 -9.63
N ASP A 31 13.80 0.28 -10.09
CA ASP A 31 13.97 1.70 -10.37
C ASP A 31 14.19 2.49 -9.08
N LEU A 32 13.49 2.15 -8.01
CA LEU A 32 13.70 2.75 -6.69
C LEU A 32 15.10 2.44 -6.17
N ASP A 33 15.54 1.20 -6.32
CA ASP A 33 16.87 0.77 -5.91
C ASP A 33 17.97 1.55 -6.64
N LYS A 34 17.79 1.79 -7.94
CA LYS A 34 18.74 2.58 -8.74
C LYS A 34 18.87 4.01 -8.22
N GLU A 35 17.83 4.53 -7.61
CA GLU A 35 17.83 5.87 -7.03
C GLU A 35 18.32 5.88 -5.57
N GLY A 36 18.79 4.74 -5.08
CA GLY A 36 19.27 4.64 -3.72
C GLY A 36 18.17 4.57 -2.67
N ILE A 37 16.94 4.27 -3.09
CA ILE A 37 15.79 4.17 -2.20
C ILE A 37 15.65 2.73 -1.74
N ASN A 38 15.75 2.53 -0.41
CA ASN A 38 15.65 1.21 0.19
C ASN A 38 14.17 0.84 0.40
N THR A 39 13.74 -0.23 -0.25
CA THR A 39 12.33 -0.62 -0.30
C THR A 39 12.12 -1.97 0.34
N PHE A 40 11.09 -2.08 1.17
CA PHE A 40 10.61 -3.36 1.66
C PHE A 40 9.43 -3.81 0.80
N MET A 41 9.55 -5.00 0.24
CA MET A 41 8.46 -5.65 -0.48
C MET A 41 8.05 -6.89 0.29
N ASP A 42 6.76 -6.95 0.66
CA ASP A 42 6.23 -8.18 1.22
C ASP A 42 6.16 -9.23 0.10
N SER A 43 6.97 -10.25 0.22
CA SER A 43 6.87 -11.38 -0.71
C SER A 43 5.68 -12.23 -0.28
N GLU A 44 4.87 -12.64 -1.24
CA GLU A 44 3.62 -13.37 -1.01
C GLU A 44 3.79 -14.75 -0.37
N ASN A 45 4.98 -15.04 0.13
CA ASN A 45 5.32 -16.35 0.69
C ASN A 45 4.99 -16.48 2.18
N LEU A 46 4.19 -15.58 2.70
CA LEU A 46 3.73 -15.72 4.08
C LEU A 46 2.75 -16.87 4.15
N MET A 47 2.97 -17.75 5.09
CA MET A 47 2.17 -18.95 5.24
C MET A 47 0.72 -18.62 5.56
N MET A 48 -0.18 -19.16 4.75
CA MET A 48 -1.60 -18.97 4.94
C MET A 48 -2.04 -19.51 6.29
N GLY A 49 -2.92 -18.75 6.94
CA GLY A 49 -3.50 -19.18 8.21
C GLY A 49 -2.74 -18.77 9.46
N GLN A 50 -1.62 -18.08 9.32
CA GLN A 50 -0.89 -17.59 10.48
C GLN A 50 -1.33 -16.19 10.89
N ASP A 51 -1.06 -15.82 12.14
CA ASP A 51 -1.25 -14.47 12.61
C ASP A 51 -0.34 -13.51 11.85
N PHE A 52 -0.72 -12.24 11.84
CA PHE A 52 0.06 -11.20 11.15
C PHE A 52 1.51 -11.25 11.66
N PRO A 53 2.51 -11.51 10.78
CA PRO A 53 3.88 -11.72 11.24
C PRO A 53 4.48 -10.51 11.93
N PRO A 54 5.20 -10.73 13.05
CA PRO A 54 5.94 -9.62 13.70
C PRO A 54 6.90 -8.92 12.75
N ALA A 55 7.48 -9.63 11.79
CA ALA A 55 8.39 -9.04 10.81
C ALA A 55 7.72 -7.99 9.94
N LEU A 56 6.45 -8.18 9.57
CA LEU A 56 5.69 -7.19 8.81
C LEU A 56 5.36 -5.97 9.65
N LYS A 57 4.94 -6.17 10.90
CA LYS A 57 4.69 -5.06 11.81
C LYS A 57 5.94 -4.22 12.00
N ASP A 58 7.07 -4.87 12.17
CA ASP A 58 8.35 -4.21 12.34
C ASP A 58 8.75 -3.42 11.09
N ALA A 59 8.59 -4.00 9.91
CA ALA A 59 8.88 -3.33 8.65
C ALA A 59 8.01 -2.08 8.46
N ILE A 60 6.74 -2.17 8.82
CA ILE A 60 5.83 -1.02 8.75
C ILE A 60 6.32 0.10 9.68
N LYS A 61 6.70 -0.24 10.91
CA LYS A 61 7.22 0.73 11.87
C LYS A 61 8.51 1.39 11.42
N GLN A 62 9.34 0.65 10.69
CA GLN A 62 10.66 1.12 10.27
C GLN A 62 10.69 1.70 8.86
N SER A 63 9.54 1.92 8.27
CA SER A 63 9.44 2.54 6.94
C SER A 63 9.07 4.01 7.05
N CYS A 64 9.63 4.82 6.15
CA CYS A 64 9.38 6.25 6.13
C CYS A 64 8.07 6.60 5.46
N MET A 65 7.73 5.88 4.40
CA MET A 65 6.49 6.08 3.66
C MET A 65 5.99 4.76 3.10
N TYR A 66 4.77 4.79 2.61
CA TYR A 66 4.08 3.59 2.15
C TYR A 66 3.49 3.81 0.77
N VAL A 67 3.82 2.91 -0.17
CA VAL A 67 3.17 2.88 -1.48
C VAL A 67 2.22 1.70 -1.48
N ILE A 68 0.95 1.97 -1.66
CA ILE A 68 -0.10 0.95 -1.64
C ILE A 68 -0.66 0.82 -3.05
N VAL A 69 -0.44 -0.33 -3.67
CA VAL A 69 -0.87 -0.57 -5.04
C VAL A 69 -2.18 -1.36 -5.01
N PHE A 70 -3.28 -0.65 -5.26
CA PHE A 70 -4.60 -1.26 -5.34
C PHE A 70 -4.80 -1.84 -6.73
N SER A 71 -4.65 -3.16 -6.82
CA SER A 71 -4.98 -3.91 -8.02
C SER A 71 -6.34 -4.59 -7.84
N LYS A 72 -6.80 -5.27 -8.87
CA LYS A 72 -8.09 -5.98 -8.81
C LYS A 72 -8.13 -7.03 -7.70
N LYS A 73 -6.97 -7.58 -7.34
CA LYS A 73 -6.89 -8.67 -6.36
C LYS A 73 -6.40 -8.25 -4.98
N TYR A 74 -6.18 -6.96 -4.76
CA TYR A 74 -5.61 -6.48 -3.50
C TYR A 74 -6.38 -6.98 -2.28
N ALA A 75 -7.69 -6.82 -2.29
CA ALA A 75 -8.52 -7.15 -1.14
C ALA A 75 -8.81 -8.65 -0.97
N GLU A 76 -8.35 -9.50 -1.88
CA GLU A 76 -8.43 -10.94 -1.69
C GLU A 76 -7.57 -11.40 -0.51
N SER A 77 -6.51 -10.66 -0.21
CA SER A 77 -5.59 -11.00 0.85
C SER A 77 -5.95 -10.31 2.16
N SER A 78 -6.30 -11.08 3.17
CA SER A 78 -6.50 -10.53 4.51
C SER A 78 -5.22 -9.92 5.07
N TRP A 79 -4.05 -10.38 4.63
CA TRP A 79 -2.77 -9.81 5.02
C TRP A 79 -2.63 -8.37 4.53
N CYS A 80 -2.98 -8.10 3.28
CA CYS A 80 -2.95 -6.75 2.75
C CYS A 80 -3.87 -5.82 3.53
N LEU A 81 -5.04 -6.32 3.92
CA LEU A 81 -6.01 -5.53 4.68
C LEU A 81 -5.50 -5.24 6.10
N LYS A 82 -4.84 -6.22 6.72
CA LYS A 82 -4.21 -6.03 8.03
C LYS A 82 -3.03 -5.05 7.94
N GLU A 83 -2.21 -5.16 6.90
CA GLU A 83 -1.14 -4.20 6.65
C GLU A 83 -1.69 -2.79 6.52
N LEU A 84 -2.76 -2.64 5.75
CA LEU A 84 -3.35 -1.33 5.49
C LEU A 84 -3.78 -0.64 6.79
N VAL A 85 -4.41 -1.38 7.70
CA VAL A 85 -4.82 -0.84 9.00
C VAL A 85 -3.59 -0.39 9.80
N GLN A 86 -2.54 -1.20 9.82
CA GLN A 86 -1.29 -0.85 10.53
C GLN A 86 -0.64 0.39 9.94
N ILE A 87 -0.62 0.47 8.62
CA ILE A 87 -0.06 1.63 7.90
C ILE A 87 -0.84 2.90 8.25
N LEU A 88 -2.17 2.83 8.27
CA LEU A 88 -2.99 3.99 8.63
C LEU A 88 -2.75 4.45 10.04
N GLU A 89 -2.63 3.52 10.98
CA GLU A 89 -2.32 3.87 12.37
C GLU A 89 -0.97 4.55 12.49
N ARG A 90 0.02 4.03 11.76
CA ARG A 90 1.38 4.57 11.79
C ARG A 90 1.47 5.96 11.15
N SER A 91 0.69 6.20 10.10
CA SER A 91 0.74 7.45 9.34
C SER A 91 -0.30 8.48 9.79
N ARG A 92 -0.96 8.23 10.91
CA ARG A 92 -2.03 9.11 11.42
C ARG A 92 -1.59 10.58 11.47
N GLY A 93 -2.35 11.43 10.78
CA GLY A 93 -2.07 12.87 10.75
C GLY A 93 -0.86 13.28 9.93
N LYS A 94 -0.23 12.35 9.20
CA LYS A 94 0.94 12.62 8.37
C LYS A 94 0.67 12.16 6.95
N GLN A 95 1.27 12.84 5.97
CA GLN A 95 1.14 12.45 4.56
C GLN A 95 2.24 11.47 4.20
N LEU A 96 2.08 10.22 4.60
CA LEU A 96 3.07 9.17 4.39
C LEU A 96 2.64 8.10 3.40
N ILE A 97 1.40 8.18 2.90
CA ILE A 97 0.83 7.14 2.03
C ILE A 97 0.67 7.67 0.61
N LEU A 98 1.16 6.90 -0.35
CA LEU A 98 0.93 7.14 -1.77
C LEU A 98 0.11 5.97 -2.32
N PRO A 99 -1.20 6.13 -2.52
CA PRO A 99 -1.99 5.09 -3.16
C PRO A 99 -1.77 5.12 -4.67
N VAL A 100 -1.67 3.92 -5.26
CA VAL A 100 -1.57 3.74 -6.70
C VAL A 100 -2.74 2.86 -7.12
N PHE A 101 -3.60 3.41 -7.98
CA PHE A 101 -4.80 2.71 -8.42
C PHE A 101 -4.52 2.04 -9.75
N PHE A 102 -4.24 0.74 -9.70
CA PHE A 102 -3.85 -0.06 -10.86
C PHE A 102 -5.09 -0.76 -11.42
N HIS A 103 -5.70 -0.15 -12.42
CA HIS A 103 -6.94 -0.63 -13.06
C HIS A 103 -8.14 -0.71 -12.11
N VAL A 104 -8.11 0.08 -11.04
CA VAL A 104 -9.26 0.28 -10.17
C VAL A 104 -9.49 1.78 -10.02
N PRO A 105 -10.74 2.23 -9.81
CA PRO A 105 -11.03 3.65 -9.74
C PRO A 105 -10.66 4.24 -8.37
N PRO A 106 -10.24 5.51 -8.32
CA PRO A 106 -10.01 6.20 -7.06
C PRO A 106 -11.24 6.99 -6.60
N GLY A 107 -11.19 7.49 -5.36
CA GLY A 107 -12.12 8.49 -4.85
C GLY A 107 -13.58 8.09 -4.86
N GLU A 108 -14.42 8.99 -5.36
CA GLU A 108 -15.87 8.74 -5.41
C GLU A 108 -16.23 7.55 -6.28
N GLU A 109 -15.53 7.37 -7.40
CA GLU A 109 -15.79 6.26 -8.29
C GLU A 109 -15.52 4.92 -7.60
N TRP A 110 -14.51 4.87 -6.73
CA TRP A 110 -14.22 3.71 -5.89
C TRP A 110 -15.46 3.31 -5.09
N SER A 111 -16.07 4.29 -4.42
CA SER A 111 -17.25 4.05 -3.59
C SER A 111 -18.47 3.68 -4.44
N GLN A 112 -18.69 4.39 -5.55
CA GLN A 112 -19.84 4.16 -6.43
C GLN A 112 -19.82 2.77 -7.04
N LYS A 113 -18.65 2.28 -7.43
CA LYS A 113 -18.48 0.95 -8.02
C LYS A 113 -18.38 -0.15 -6.97
N ARG A 114 -18.45 0.20 -5.69
CA ARG A 114 -18.37 -0.75 -4.57
C ARG A 114 -17.14 -1.64 -4.71
N THR A 115 -16.00 -1.01 -4.94
CA THR A 115 -14.71 -1.68 -5.16
C THR A 115 -14.40 -2.63 -4.01
N TYR A 116 -14.05 -3.87 -4.35
CA TYR A 116 -13.73 -4.95 -3.41
C TYR A 116 -14.90 -5.46 -2.55
N GLU A 117 -16.13 -5.09 -2.86
CA GLU A 117 -17.28 -5.50 -2.03
C GLU A 117 -17.42 -7.01 -1.95
N LYS A 118 -17.19 -7.72 -3.06
CA LYS A 118 -17.27 -9.18 -3.10
C LYS A 118 -16.25 -9.82 -2.16
N GLU A 119 -15.01 -9.36 -2.22
CA GLU A 119 -13.92 -9.88 -1.40
C GLU A 119 -14.18 -9.59 0.08
N LEU A 120 -14.66 -8.41 0.38
CA LEU A 120 -14.97 -8.02 1.75
C LEU A 120 -16.14 -8.85 2.32
N ALA A 121 -17.16 -9.12 1.49
CA ALA A 121 -18.27 -9.97 1.92
C ALA A 121 -17.79 -11.40 2.22
N GLU A 122 -16.88 -11.92 1.43
CA GLU A 122 -16.30 -13.24 1.68
C GLU A 122 -15.49 -13.25 2.99
N HIS A 123 -14.73 -12.19 3.25
CA HIS A 123 -13.97 -12.08 4.50
C HIS A 123 -14.87 -11.97 5.73
N GLU A 124 -16.07 -11.42 5.60
CA GLU A 124 -17.01 -11.34 6.73
C GLU A 124 -17.37 -12.72 7.28
N ILE A 125 -17.41 -13.72 6.41
CA ILE A 125 -17.73 -15.10 6.80
C ILE A 125 -16.65 -15.65 7.71
N GLU A 126 -15.39 -15.37 7.41
CA GLU A 126 -14.25 -15.90 8.18
C GLU A 126 -13.88 -15.02 9.38
N PHE A 127 -13.89 -13.71 9.20
CA PHE A 127 -13.34 -12.76 10.20
C PHE A 127 -14.38 -11.97 10.95
N GLY A 128 -15.65 -12.01 10.52
CA GLY A 128 -16.74 -11.29 11.18
C GLY A 128 -16.92 -9.88 10.67
N LYS A 129 -18.12 -9.35 10.90
CA LYS A 129 -18.52 -8.03 10.38
C LYS A 129 -17.74 -6.87 10.98
N ARG A 130 -17.40 -6.96 12.27
CA ARG A 130 -16.69 -5.88 12.95
C ARG A 130 -15.31 -5.65 12.37
N LYS A 131 -14.56 -6.73 12.13
CA LYS A 131 -13.22 -6.66 11.59
C LYS A 131 -13.23 -6.18 10.15
N VAL A 132 -14.13 -6.71 9.34
CA VAL A 132 -14.25 -6.31 7.94
C VAL A 132 -14.72 -4.86 7.82
N LYS A 133 -15.55 -4.38 8.74
CA LYS A 133 -15.94 -2.98 8.77
C LYS A 133 -14.73 -2.07 8.91
N LYS A 134 -13.79 -2.42 9.77
CA LYS A 134 -12.54 -1.67 9.92
C LYS A 134 -11.74 -1.67 8.61
N TRP A 135 -11.67 -2.81 7.94
CA TRP A 135 -10.97 -2.92 6.67
C TRP A 135 -11.63 -2.07 5.59
N ARG A 136 -12.95 -2.09 5.54
CA ARG A 136 -13.72 -1.28 4.59
C ARG A 136 -13.47 0.22 4.80
N GLU A 137 -13.48 0.64 6.05
CA GLU A 137 -13.19 2.03 6.41
C GLU A 137 -11.76 2.42 6.02
N ALA A 138 -10.80 1.54 6.28
CA ALA A 138 -9.40 1.77 5.93
C ALA A 138 -9.21 1.90 4.41
N LEU A 139 -9.81 1.01 3.64
CA LEU A 139 -9.76 1.06 2.18
C LEU A 139 -10.34 2.36 1.65
N THR A 140 -11.51 2.74 2.15
CA THR A 140 -12.18 3.96 1.72
C THR A 140 -11.35 5.20 2.05
N GLN A 141 -10.76 5.23 3.23
CA GLN A 141 -9.93 6.34 3.66
C GLN A 141 -8.72 6.52 2.73
N VAL A 142 -8.03 5.42 2.40
CA VAL A 142 -6.86 5.50 1.53
C VAL A 142 -7.28 5.77 0.08
N ALA A 143 -8.41 5.23 -0.38
CA ALA A 143 -8.90 5.47 -1.74
C ALA A 143 -9.25 6.93 -2.00
N ASN A 144 -9.49 7.71 -0.96
CA ASN A 144 -9.77 9.14 -1.08
C ASN A 144 -8.53 10.02 -0.92
N MET A 145 -7.36 9.43 -0.70
CA MET A 145 -6.12 10.19 -0.62
C MET A 145 -5.60 10.52 -2.02
N PRO A 146 -4.84 11.63 -2.16
CA PRO A 146 -4.18 11.92 -3.42
C PRO A 146 -3.22 10.81 -3.80
N GLY A 147 -3.30 10.35 -5.04
CA GLY A 147 -2.46 9.25 -5.51
C GLY A 147 -2.36 9.24 -7.02
N ARG A 148 -1.96 8.11 -7.57
CA ARG A 148 -1.78 7.94 -9.01
C ARG A 148 -2.72 6.90 -9.55
N HIS A 149 -3.43 7.25 -10.62
CA HIS A 149 -4.42 6.37 -11.26
C HIS A 149 -3.87 5.89 -12.60
N LEU A 150 -3.73 4.56 -12.70
CA LEU A 150 -3.24 3.90 -13.91
C LEU A 150 -4.42 3.22 -14.58
N GLN A 151 -4.76 3.69 -15.78
CA GLN A 151 -5.92 3.19 -16.53
C GLN A 151 -5.54 2.11 -17.52
N ASP A 152 -6.51 1.24 -17.83
CA ASP A 152 -6.36 0.23 -18.87
C ASP A 152 -6.02 0.91 -20.21
N GLY A 153 -5.07 0.33 -20.94
CA GLY A 153 -4.71 0.82 -22.26
C GLY A 153 -3.69 1.94 -22.30
N ILE A 154 -3.33 2.50 -21.14
CA ILE A 154 -2.21 3.43 -21.05
C ILE A 154 -1.01 2.64 -20.56
N ASP A 155 -0.56 1.72 -21.39
CA ASP A 155 0.55 0.85 -21.05
C ASP A 155 1.87 1.52 -21.38
N GLY A 156 2.20 2.51 -20.60
CA GLY A 156 3.56 2.97 -20.59
C GLY A 156 4.24 2.45 -19.35
N ASP A 157 5.52 2.64 -19.28
CA ASP A 157 6.24 2.41 -18.05
C ASP A 157 5.83 3.50 -17.04
N TRP A 158 4.97 3.13 -16.11
CA TRP A 158 4.46 4.06 -15.11
C TRP A 158 5.42 4.25 -13.93
N SER A 159 6.45 3.42 -13.86
CA SER A 159 7.41 3.44 -12.76
C SER A 159 8.13 4.79 -12.57
N PRO A 160 8.64 5.45 -13.65
CA PRO A 160 9.34 6.73 -13.45
C PRO A 160 8.51 7.80 -12.76
N GLY A 161 7.22 7.88 -13.07
CA GLY A 161 6.33 8.86 -12.44
C GLY A 161 6.16 8.59 -10.95
N ILE A 162 6.06 7.33 -10.57
CA ILE A 162 5.95 6.95 -9.16
C ILE A 162 7.26 7.19 -8.43
N VAL A 163 8.39 6.87 -9.06
CA VAL A 163 9.72 7.12 -8.48
C VAL A 163 9.89 8.60 -8.16
N GLU A 164 9.53 9.49 -9.09
CA GLU A 164 9.61 10.93 -8.86
C GLU A 164 8.70 11.38 -7.71
N HIS A 165 7.48 10.85 -7.64
CA HIS A 165 6.55 11.17 -6.57
C HIS A 165 7.10 10.70 -5.21
N VAL A 166 7.66 9.50 -5.17
CA VAL A 166 8.30 8.95 -3.97
C VAL A 166 9.46 9.85 -3.52
N LYS A 167 10.32 10.26 -4.47
CA LYS A 167 11.45 11.14 -4.17
C LYS A 167 10.98 12.46 -3.57
N GLU A 168 9.93 13.03 -4.12
CA GLU A 168 9.36 14.29 -3.60
C GLU A 168 8.82 14.11 -2.18
N MET A 169 8.10 13.01 -1.92
CA MET A 169 7.58 12.72 -0.59
C MET A 169 8.70 12.48 0.41
N LEU A 170 9.71 11.70 0.04
CA LEU A 170 10.85 11.43 0.92
C LEU A 170 11.62 12.69 1.25
N ALA A 171 11.77 13.61 0.30
CA ALA A 171 12.44 14.88 0.54
C ALA A 171 11.73 15.71 1.61
N LYS A 172 10.41 15.61 1.70
CA LYS A 172 9.63 16.30 2.72
C LYS A 172 9.70 15.60 4.08
N ILE A 173 9.77 14.27 4.06
CA ILE A 173 9.84 13.45 5.28
C ILE A 173 11.24 13.49 5.88
N LYS A 174 12.25 13.45 5.04
CA LYS A 174 13.67 13.46 5.43
C LYS A 174 14.38 14.65 4.81
N PRO A 175 14.09 15.88 5.24
CA PRO A 175 14.84 17.02 4.72
C PRO A 175 16.29 16.90 5.17
N LYS A 176 17.19 17.10 4.23
CA LYS A 176 18.61 17.14 4.58
C LYS A 176 18.96 18.42 5.31
#